data_10ab6db2a6b202178cc528859cbfe769
#
_entry.id   10ab6db2a6b202178cc528859cbfe769
#
_cell.length_a   1.000
_cell.length_b   1.000
_cell.length_c   1.000
_cell.angle_alpha   90.00
_cell.angle_beta   90.00
_cell.angle_gamma   90.00
#
_symmetry.space_group_name_H-M   'P 1'
#
loop_
_entity.id
_entity.type
_entity.pdbx_description
1 polymer ?
#
loop_
_entity_poly.entity_id
_entity_poly.type
_entity_poly.pdbx_seq_one_letter_code
_entity_poly.pdbx_strand_id
1 'polypeptide(L)'
;MTTENGAVVMRKIFRENLVGIFLLSCIALMANLAIADQANPIVIMKTTDGDITIELFADKSPITVKNFLRYADEGHFDGTVFHRVIPNFMIQGGGFTAVLEEKRTFAPIVNESRNKLHNTRGTVAMARTSDPDSAAAQFFINQRSNLRLDWSPGKDGYTVFGKVTNGMQVVDIIALSDTGPAQAMTARGPSVFQDVPVKPVVILSVSRLSP
;
A
#
# COMPACT_ATOMS: atom_id res chain seq x y z
N MET A 1 -55.38 30.52 -42.69
CA MET A 1 -54.00 30.99 -42.46
C MET A 1 -53.52 30.67 -41.06
N THR A 2 -53.67 29.48 -40.51
CA THR A 2 -53.35 29.12 -39.09
C THR A 2 -52.68 27.76 -38.89
N THR A 3 -52.37 27.03 -39.97
CA THR A 3 -51.81 25.65 -39.83
C THR A 3 -50.32 25.56 -40.02
N GLU A 4 -49.65 26.51 -40.62
CA GLU A 4 -48.20 26.51 -40.87
C GLU A 4 -47.34 26.86 -39.61
N ASN A 5 -47.85 27.75 -38.75
CA ASN A 5 -47.09 28.18 -37.56
C ASN A 5 -47.02 27.07 -36.49
N GLY A 6 -48.00 26.17 -36.42
CA GLY A 6 -47.97 25.05 -35.46
C GLY A 6 -46.91 23.96 -35.78
N ALA A 7 -46.72 23.72 -37.08
CA ALA A 7 -45.73 22.73 -37.52
C ALA A 7 -44.28 23.18 -37.33
N VAL A 8 -44.01 24.50 -37.49
CA VAL A 8 -42.68 25.09 -37.30
C VAL A 8 -42.31 25.11 -35.82
N VAL A 9 -43.24 25.45 -34.93
CA VAL A 9 -43.02 25.46 -33.47
C VAL A 9 -42.78 24.04 -32.96
N MET A 10 -43.55 23.05 -33.40
CA MET A 10 -43.37 21.64 -33.01
C MET A 10 -42.02 21.08 -33.47
N ARG A 11 -41.58 21.40 -34.69
CA ARG A 11 -40.25 20.98 -35.20
C ARG A 11 -39.10 21.60 -34.40
N LYS A 12 -39.27 22.83 -33.92
CA LYS A 12 -38.24 23.52 -33.11
C LYS A 12 -38.13 22.88 -31.71
N ILE A 13 -39.26 22.61 -31.05
CA ILE A 13 -39.30 21.94 -29.72
C ILE A 13 -38.72 20.52 -29.83
N PHE A 14 -39.04 19.77 -30.90
CA PHE A 14 -38.52 18.43 -31.10
C PHE A 14 -37.00 18.42 -31.32
N ARG A 15 -36.47 19.42 -32.05
CA ARG A 15 -35.00 19.55 -32.30
C ARG A 15 -34.25 19.95 -31.05
N GLU A 16 -34.78 20.84 -30.22
CA GLU A 16 -34.15 21.26 -28.97
C GLU A 16 -34.11 20.14 -27.93
N ASN A 17 -35.17 19.36 -27.83
CA ASN A 17 -35.25 18.16 -26.97
C ASN A 17 -34.30 17.04 -27.44
N LEU A 18 -34.13 16.83 -28.76
CA LEU A 18 -33.20 15.83 -29.30
C LEU A 18 -31.76 16.20 -28.99
N VAL A 19 -31.40 17.49 -29.11
CA VAL A 19 -30.05 17.99 -28.80
C VAL A 19 -29.76 17.89 -27.30
N GLY A 20 -30.76 18.17 -26.44
CA GLY A 20 -30.65 18.01 -24.99
C GLY A 20 -30.42 16.56 -24.55
N ILE A 21 -31.15 15.61 -25.17
CA ILE A 21 -31.01 14.17 -24.88
C ILE A 21 -29.64 13.66 -25.38
N PHE A 22 -29.16 14.14 -26.52
CA PHE A 22 -27.84 13.75 -27.05
C PHE A 22 -26.70 14.28 -26.19
N LEU A 23 -26.80 15.53 -25.69
CA LEU A 23 -25.83 16.11 -24.76
C LEU A 23 -25.79 15.39 -23.41
N LEU A 24 -26.94 15.04 -22.83
CA LEU A 24 -27.03 14.25 -21.60
C LEU A 24 -26.47 12.84 -21.77
N SER A 25 -26.71 12.20 -22.93
CA SER A 25 -26.16 10.88 -23.26
C SER A 25 -24.64 10.91 -23.42
N CYS A 26 -24.08 11.96 -24.05
CA CYS A 26 -22.64 12.15 -24.18
C CYS A 26 -21.94 12.41 -22.83
N ILE A 27 -22.57 13.20 -21.93
CA ILE A 27 -22.05 13.44 -20.58
C ILE A 27 -22.07 12.17 -19.73
N ALA A 28 -23.11 11.35 -19.82
CA ALA A 28 -23.20 10.06 -19.15
C ALA A 28 -22.18 9.05 -19.70
N LEU A 29 -21.87 9.08 -20.99
CA LEU A 29 -20.84 8.23 -21.62
C LEU A 29 -19.43 8.65 -21.22
N MET A 30 -19.17 9.97 -21.11
CA MET A 30 -17.89 10.50 -20.63
C MET A 30 -17.64 10.22 -19.14
N ALA A 31 -18.70 10.20 -18.31
CA ALA A 31 -18.61 9.83 -16.89
C ALA A 31 -18.25 8.34 -16.70
N ASN A 32 -18.68 7.47 -17.60
CA ASN A 32 -18.32 6.03 -17.54
C ASN A 32 -16.90 5.75 -18.06
N LEU A 33 -16.29 6.63 -18.87
CA LEU A 33 -14.89 6.49 -19.30
C LEU A 33 -13.87 6.91 -18.24
N ALA A 34 -14.32 7.57 -17.16
CA ALA A 34 -13.45 8.00 -16.05
C ALA A 34 -13.24 6.91 -14.97
N ILE A 35 -13.92 5.76 -15.06
CA ILE A 35 -13.58 4.55 -14.30
C ILE A 35 -12.66 3.69 -15.20
N ALA A 36 -11.59 4.28 -15.69
CA ALA A 36 -10.47 3.50 -16.15
C ALA A 36 -9.97 2.71 -14.93
N ASP A 37 -10.00 1.40 -15.06
CA ASP A 37 -9.35 0.45 -14.15
C ASP A 37 -7.90 0.95 -13.94
N GLN A 38 -7.70 1.74 -12.87
CA GLN A 38 -6.35 2.23 -12.57
C GLN A 38 -5.57 1.01 -12.14
N ALA A 39 -4.71 0.53 -13.04
CA ALA A 39 -3.80 -0.55 -12.73
C ALA A 39 -3.13 -0.28 -11.36
N ASN A 40 -3.06 -1.30 -10.54
CA ASN A 40 -2.43 -1.19 -9.23
C ASN A 40 -1.02 -0.59 -9.35
N PRO A 41 -0.66 0.40 -8.52
CA PRO A 41 0.69 0.94 -8.54
C PRO A 41 1.72 -0.15 -8.25
N ILE A 42 2.84 -0.10 -8.97
CA ILE A 42 3.99 -0.99 -8.74
C ILE A 42 5.13 -0.15 -8.19
N VAL A 43 5.82 -0.66 -7.19
CA VAL A 43 7.05 -0.06 -6.66
C VAL A 43 8.21 -1.04 -6.73
N ILE A 44 9.42 -0.49 -6.89
CA ILE A 44 10.67 -1.24 -6.72
C ILE A 44 11.31 -0.78 -5.43
N MET A 45 11.52 -1.71 -4.51
CA MET A 45 12.31 -1.53 -3.30
C MET A 45 13.71 -2.10 -3.56
N LYS A 46 14.70 -1.22 -3.63
CA LYS A 46 16.10 -1.61 -3.74
C LYS A 46 16.67 -1.83 -2.36
N THR A 47 17.33 -2.97 -2.16
CA THR A 47 17.98 -3.30 -0.88
C THR A 47 19.44 -3.67 -1.12
N THR A 48 20.22 -3.76 -0.05
CA THR A 48 21.61 -4.26 -0.12
C THR A 48 21.71 -5.71 -0.57
N ASP A 49 20.63 -6.47 -0.48
CA ASP A 49 20.59 -7.90 -0.79
C ASP A 49 19.85 -8.20 -2.11
N GLY A 50 19.36 -7.15 -2.79
CA GLY A 50 18.69 -7.21 -4.09
C GLY A 50 17.38 -6.44 -4.15
N ASP A 51 16.75 -6.45 -5.31
CA ASP A 51 15.52 -5.70 -5.59
C ASP A 51 14.28 -6.54 -5.32
N ILE A 52 13.25 -5.89 -4.74
CA ILE A 52 11.93 -6.47 -4.48
C ILE A 52 10.89 -5.61 -5.21
N THR A 53 10.17 -6.20 -6.16
CA THR A 53 9.07 -5.52 -6.86
C THR A 53 7.75 -5.85 -6.17
N ILE A 54 6.95 -4.83 -5.86
CA ILE A 54 5.71 -4.95 -5.11
C ILE A 54 4.58 -4.28 -5.88
N GLU A 55 3.52 -5.03 -6.15
CA GLU A 55 2.22 -4.51 -6.58
C GLU A 55 1.41 -4.07 -5.36
N LEU A 56 0.83 -2.86 -5.40
CA LEU A 56 0.07 -2.27 -4.31
C LEU A 56 -1.43 -2.29 -4.62
N PHE A 57 -2.24 -2.85 -3.74
CA PHE A 57 -3.67 -3.05 -3.92
C PHE A 57 -4.48 -1.80 -3.56
N ALA A 58 -4.44 -0.78 -4.43
CA ALA A 58 -5.07 0.51 -4.18
C ALA A 58 -6.61 0.44 -4.11
N ASP A 59 -7.23 -0.54 -4.77
CA ASP A 59 -8.67 -0.80 -4.72
C ASP A 59 -9.12 -1.46 -3.41
N LYS A 60 -8.23 -2.18 -2.72
CA LYS A 60 -8.52 -2.93 -1.48
C LYS A 60 -8.07 -2.20 -0.22
N SER A 61 -7.04 -1.39 -0.32
CA SER A 61 -6.40 -0.70 0.81
C SER A 61 -6.00 0.72 0.42
N PRO A 62 -6.94 1.56 -0.03
CA PRO A 62 -6.64 2.88 -0.62
C PRO A 62 -5.92 3.82 0.37
N ILE A 63 -6.29 3.82 1.65
CA ILE A 63 -5.67 4.68 2.67
C ILE A 63 -4.23 4.21 2.90
N THR A 64 -4.03 2.91 3.06
CA THR A 64 -2.72 2.30 3.31
C THR A 64 -1.78 2.48 2.13
N VAL A 65 -2.25 2.22 0.90
CA VAL A 65 -1.44 2.41 -0.32
C VAL A 65 -1.06 3.88 -0.49
N LYS A 66 -1.99 4.82 -0.31
CA LYS A 66 -1.70 6.26 -0.37
C LYS A 66 -0.65 6.66 0.67
N ASN A 67 -0.75 6.16 1.90
CA ASN A 67 0.20 6.41 2.97
C ASN A 67 1.60 5.84 2.63
N PHE A 68 1.68 4.58 2.19
CA PHE A 68 2.94 3.95 1.80
C PHE A 68 3.63 4.71 0.65
N LEU A 69 2.87 5.06 -0.39
CA LEU A 69 3.38 5.81 -1.53
C LEU A 69 3.86 7.21 -1.14
N ARG A 70 3.18 7.88 -0.19
CA ARG A 70 3.65 9.16 0.35
C ARG A 70 5.01 9.02 1.01
N TYR A 71 5.23 8.00 1.84
CA TYR A 71 6.52 7.73 2.46
C TYR A 71 7.60 7.40 1.41
N ALA A 72 7.26 6.65 0.36
CA ALA A 72 8.17 6.32 -0.73
C ALA A 72 8.56 7.59 -1.51
N ASP A 73 7.59 8.42 -1.89
CA ASP A 73 7.80 9.65 -2.66
C ASP A 73 8.64 10.68 -1.87
N GLU A 74 8.54 10.70 -0.53
CA GLU A 74 9.33 11.57 0.34
C GLU A 74 10.71 10.96 0.72
N GLY A 75 11.07 9.80 0.18
CA GLY A 75 12.35 9.12 0.47
C GLY A 75 12.49 8.67 1.92
N HIS A 76 11.36 8.50 2.65
CA HIS A 76 11.38 8.09 4.05
C HIS A 76 12.07 6.74 4.25
N PHE A 77 11.87 5.82 3.32
CA PHE A 77 12.41 4.46 3.44
C PHE A 77 13.92 4.38 3.17
N ASP A 78 14.50 5.40 2.54
CA ASP A 78 15.92 5.42 2.19
C ASP A 78 16.78 5.41 3.44
N GLY A 79 17.70 4.45 3.50
CA GLY A 79 18.58 4.21 4.65
C GLY A 79 17.89 3.53 5.84
N THR A 80 16.60 3.15 5.74
CA THR A 80 15.98 2.30 6.76
C THR A 80 16.40 0.84 6.58
N VAL A 81 16.24 0.03 7.64
CA VAL A 81 16.62 -1.38 7.65
C VAL A 81 15.43 -2.30 7.90
N PHE A 82 15.60 -3.57 7.54
CA PHE A 82 14.79 -4.64 8.10
C PHE A 82 15.28 -4.91 9.53
N HIS A 83 14.65 -4.26 10.49
CA HIS A 83 15.06 -4.27 11.90
C HIS A 83 14.50 -5.44 12.71
N ARG A 84 13.60 -6.24 12.11
CA ARG A 84 13.08 -7.46 12.72
C ARG A 84 12.87 -8.52 11.65
N VAL A 85 13.59 -9.62 11.76
CA VAL A 85 13.62 -10.72 10.80
C VAL A 85 13.42 -12.04 11.55
N ILE A 86 12.37 -12.75 11.23
CA ILE A 86 12.06 -14.04 11.84
C ILE A 86 11.86 -15.08 10.73
N PRO A 87 12.74 -16.08 10.63
CA PRO A 87 12.62 -17.16 9.66
C PRO A 87 11.28 -17.88 9.79
N ASN A 88 10.71 -18.32 8.69
CA ASN A 88 9.40 -18.97 8.63
C ASN A 88 8.25 -18.09 9.17
N PHE A 89 8.41 -16.78 9.16
CA PHE A 89 7.38 -15.84 9.56
C PHE A 89 7.36 -14.62 8.62
N MET A 90 8.17 -13.58 8.89
CA MET A 90 8.17 -12.32 8.13
C MET A 90 9.49 -11.58 8.28
N ILE A 91 9.70 -10.60 7.41
CA ILE A 91 10.71 -9.55 7.54
C ILE A 91 10.02 -8.20 7.70
N GLN A 92 10.37 -7.41 8.73
CA GLN A 92 9.75 -6.13 9.06
C GLN A 92 10.77 -5.00 8.97
N GLY A 93 10.38 -3.92 8.28
CA GLY A 93 11.25 -2.76 8.05
C GLY A 93 10.50 -1.44 7.95
N GLY A 94 11.20 -0.39 7.48
CA GLY A 94 10.65 0.91 7.14
C GLY A 94 10.50 1.90 8.30
N GLY A 95 11.01 1.57 9.50
CA GLY A 95 10.86 2.47 10.66
C GLY A 95 12.18 2.93 11.30
N PHE A 96 13.27 2.21 11.10
CA PHE A 96 14.53 2.42 11.80
C PHE A 96 15.70 2.58 10.83
N THR A 97 16.65 3.46 11.16
CA THR A 97 17.93 3.62 10.46
C THR A 97 18.84 2.42 10.71
N ALA A 98 19.98 2.35 10.00
CA ALA A 98 20.98 1.29 10.19
C ALA A 98 21.61 1.28 11.60
N VAL A 99 21.54 2.38 12.34
CA VAL A 99 21.96 2.47 13.75
C VAL A 99 20.79 2.28 14.73
N LEU A 100 19.65 1.80 14.23
CA LEU A 100 18.41 1.51 14.97
C LEU A 100 17.81 2.73 15.69
N GLU A 101 17.93 3.92 15.10
CA GLU A 101 17.18 5.10 15.49
C GLU A 101 15.85 5.13 14.76
N GLU A 102 14.76 5.31 15.51
CA GLU A 102 13.40 5.40 14.92
C GLU A 102 13.24 6.69 14.12
N LYS A 103 12.83 6.58 12.85
CA LYS A 103 12.51 7.74 12.01
C LYS A 103 11.15 8.33 12.39
N ARG A 104 11.05 9.66 12.34
CA ARG A 104 9.78 10.36 12.55
C ARG A 104 8.76 9.95 11.50
N THR A 105 7.51 9.79 11.92
CA THR A 105 6.40 9.39 11.06
C THR A 105 5.33 10.49 10.98
N PHE A 106 4.48 10.40 9.96
CA PHE A 106 3.21 11.11 9.94
C PHE A 106 2.24 10.53 10.97
N ALA A 107 1.07 11.15 11.10
CA ALA A 107 -0.02 10.61 11.90
C ALA A 107 -0.38 9.19 11.44
N PRO A 108 -0.76 8.30 12.37
CA PRO A 108 -1.17 6.95 12.03
C PRO A 108 -2.45 6.94 11.19
N ILE A 109 -2.69 5.81 10.54
CA ILE A 109 -3.82 5.60 9.62
C ILE A 109 -4.79 4.56 10.15
N VAL A 110 -6.05 4.66 9.69
CA VAL A 110 -7.11 3.69 9.99
C VAL A 110 -6.76 2.31 9.45
N ASN A 111 -7.11 1.27 10.21
CA ASN A 111 -6.91 -0.12 9.84
C ASN A 111 -7.89 -0.58 8.76
N GLU A 112 -7.37 -1.03 7.62
CA GLU A 112 -8.15 -1.56 6.50
C GLU A 112 -8.13 -3.10 6.44
N SER A 113 -7.81 -3.81 7.52
CA SER A 113 -7.66 -5.28 7.51
C SER A 113 -8.95 -6.06 7.20
N ARG A 114 -10.12 -5.37 7.19
CA ARG A 114 -11.40 -5.95 6.75
C ARG A 114 -11.55 -6.06 5.23
N ASN A 115 -10.48 -5.77 4.49
CA ASN A 115 -10.43 -5.78 3.02
C ASN A 115 -10.50 -7.18 2.38
N LYS A 116 -10.64 -8.24 3.19
CA LYS A 116 -10.70 -9.66 2.79
C LYS A 116 -9.41 -10.19 2.15
N LEU A 117 -8.29 -9.47 2.29
CA LEU A 117 -6.98 -9.97 1.90
C LEU A 117 -6.35 -10.77 3.04
N HIS A 118 -5.56 -11.77 2.67
CA HIS A 118 -4.93 -12.68 3.60
C HIS A 118 -3.43 -12.47 3.68
N ASN A 119 -2.86 -12.61 4.87
CA ASN A 119 -1.42 -12.59 5.13
C ASN A 119 -0.76 -13.89 4.62
N THR A 120 -0.83 -14.12 3.31
CA THR A 120 -0.18 -15.26 2.64
C THR A 120 1.26 -14.94 2.27
N ARG A 121 2.04 -15.97 1.91
CA ARG A 121 3.43 -15.78 1.45
C ARG A 121 3.52 -14.73 0.34
N GLY A 122 4.45 -13.79 0.50
CA GLY A 122 4.73 -12.70 -0.44
C GLY A 122 3.83 -11.48 -0.27
N THR A 123 2.79 -11.51 0.57
CA THR A 123 1.99 -10.30 0.81
C THR A 123 2.74 -9.31 1.71
N VAL A 124 2.46 -8.03 1.49
CA VAL A 124 3.01 -6.90 2.27
C VAL A 124 1.88 -6.34 3.14
N ALA A 125 2.14 -6.20 4.44
CA ALA A 125 1.16 -5.71 5.39
C ALA A 125 1.75 -4.65 6.33
N MET A 126 0.87 -3.79 6.89
CA MET A 126 1.27 -2.75 7.84
C MET A 126 1.58 -3.34 9.22
N ALA A 127 2.73 -2.97 9.77
CA ALA A 127 3.01 -3.18 11.18
C ALA A 127 2.25 -2.14 12.03
N ARG A 128 1.85 -2.55 13.23
CA ARG A 128 1.11 -1.73 14.19
C ARG A 128 1.35 -2.17 15.63
N THR A 129 0.98 -1.35 16.58
CA THR A 129 0.93 -1.70 18.01
C THR A 129 -0.34 -2.52 18.32
N SER A 130 -0.70 -2.66 19.59
CA SER A 130 -1.99 -3.26 19.98
C SER A 130 -3.21 -2.43 19.54
N ASP A 131 -3.04 -1.11 19.36
CA ASP A 131 -4.06 -0.26 18.77
C ASP A 131 -4.17 -0.55 17.26
N PRO A 132 -5.35 -0.95 16.76
CA PRO A 132 -5.52 -1.25 15.35
C PRO A 132 -5.21 -0.08 14.43
N ASP A 133 -5.49 1.16 14.84
CA ASP A 133 -5.31 2.38 14.06
C ASP A 133 -3.97 3.08 14.32
N SER A 134 -2.95 2.33 14.76
CA SER A 134 -1.61 2.87 15.07
C SER A 134 -0.58 2.68 13.95
N ALA A 135 -0.95 2.13 12.80
CA ALA A 135 -0.02 1.93 11.69
C ALA A 135 0.44 3.27 11.11
N ALA A 136 1.74 3.43 10.86
CA ALA A 136 2.31 4.64 10.26
C ALA A 136 3.21 4.31 9.05
N ALA A 137 4.53 4.09 9.24
CA ALA A 137 5.48 3.82 8.17
C ALA A 137 5.91 2.35 8.09
N GLN A 138 5.95 1.64 9.22
CA GLN A 138 6.50 0.30 9.28
C GLN A 138 5.60 -0.72 8.58
N PHE A 139 6.22 -1.63 7.82
CA PHE A 139 5.56 -2.71 7.12
C PHE A 139 6.30 -4.03 7.33
N PHE A 140 5.68 -5.14 6.97
CA PHE A 140 6.34 -6.42 6.89
C PHE A 140 5.98 -7.17 5.61
N ILE A 141 6.89 -8.02 5.15
CA ILE A 141 6.67 -8.95 4.04
C ILE A 141 6.53 -10.35 4.62
N ASN A 142 5.43 -11.01 4.32
CA ASN A 142 5.17 -12.36 4.78
C ASN A 142 6.07 -13.37 4.04
N GLN A 143 7.06 -13.92 4.72
CA GLN A 143 7.96 -14.93 4.16
C GLN A 143 7.26 -16.28 4.02
N ARG A 144 6.25 -16.55 4.85
CA ARG A 144 5.30 -17.68 4.72
C ARG A 144 3.87 -17.19 4.96
N SER A 145 2.88 -18.08 4.79
CA SER A 145 1.49 -17.75 5.09
C SER A 145 1.25 -17.67 6.60
N ASN A 146 0.74 -16.53 7.05
CA ASN A 146 0.52 -16.17 8.45
C ASN A 146 -0.95 -15.83 8.72
N LEU A 147 -1.88 -16.70 8.36
CA LEU A 147 -3.34 -16.46 8.42
C LEU A 147 -3.84 -16.04 9.81
N ARG A 148 -3.08 -16.33 10.88
CA ARG A 148 -3.38 -15.82 12.23
C ARG A 148 -3.32 -14.29 12.36
N LEU A 149 -2.71 -13.60 11.39
CA LEU A 149 -2.61 -12.15 11.31
C LEU A 149 -3.80 -11.52 10.57
N ASP A 150 -4.68 -12.33 10.01
CA ASP A 150 -5.85 -11.86 9.28
C ASP A 150 -6.91 -11.32 10.25
N TRP A 151 -7.76 -10.47 9.70
CA TRP A 151 -8.97 -10.06 10.38
C TRP A 151 -9.92 -11.24 10.57
N SER A 152 -10.57 -11.29 11.71
CA SER A 152 -11.70 -12.20 11.98
C SER A 152 -12.72 -11.50 12.91
N PRO A 153 -13.96 -11.97 13.02
CA PRO A 153 -14.91 -11.40 13.96
C PRO A 153 -14.35 -11.28 15.37
N GLY A 154 -14.33 -10.06 15.92
CA GLY A 154 -13.79 -9.77 17.26
C GLY A 154 -12.26 -9.62 17.34
N LYS A 155 -11.54 -9.68 16.20
CA LYS A 155 -10.09 -9.51 16.16
C LYS A 155 -9.68 -8.67 14.95
N ASP A 156 -9.08 -7.50 15.19
CA ASP A 156 -8.49 -6.70 14.12
C ASP A 156 -7.20 -7.34 13.60
N GLY A 157 -7.13 -7.49 12.27
CA GLY A 157 -5.98 -8.04 11.57
C GLY A 157 -4.89 -7.01 11.28
N TYR A 158 -3.91 -7.45 10.51
CA TYR A 158 -2.88 -6.60 9.91
C TYR A 158 -3.26 -6.32 8.45
N THR A 159 -3.35 -5.06 8.07
CA THR A 159 -3.80 -4.64 6.73
C THR A 159 -2.83 -5.10 5.67
N VAL A 160 -3.20 -6.09 4.87
CA VAL A 160 -2.50 -6.42 3.64
C VAL A 160 -2.82 -5.34 2.60
N PHE A 161 -1.76 -4.78 1.97
CA PHE A 161 -1.92 -3.69 1.00
C PHE A 161 -1.11 -3.88 -0.30
N GLY A 162 -0.38 -5.00 -0.42
CA GLY A 162 0.39 -5.32 -1.61
C GLY A 162 0.93 -6.73 -1.60
N LYS A 163 1.61 -7.08 -2.70
CA LYS A 163 2.24 -8.39 -2.89
C LYS A 163 3.53 -8.26 -3.68
N VAL A 164 4.54 -9.00 -3.29
CA VAL A 164 5.78 -9.17 -4.05
C VAL A 164 5.48 -9.91 -5.34
N THR A 165 5.76 -9.28 -6.47
CA THR A 165 5.60 -9.85 -7.82
C THR A 165 6.92 -10.35 -8.38
N ASN A 166 8.05 -9.78 -7.92
CA ASN A 166 9.40 -10.24 -8.24
C ASN A 166 10.32 -10.01 -7.04
N GLY A 167 11.33 -10.85 -6.83
CA GLY A 167 12.29 -10.71 -5.73
C GLY A 167 11.93 -11.49 -4.45
N MET A 168 11.02 -12.48 -4.50
CA MET A 168 10.74 -13.32 -3.32
C MET A 168 11.96 -14.10 -2.85
N GLN A 169 12.92 -14.42 -3.74
CA GLN A 169 14.20 -15.00 -3.36
C GLN A 169 15.05 -14.05 -2.49
N VAL A 170 14.95 -12.73 -2.72
CA VAL A 170 15.60 -11.73 -1.87
C VAL A 170 14.98 -11.72 -0.47
N VAL A 171 13.64 -11.77 -0.39
CA VAL A 171 12.92 -11.90 0.90
C VAL A 171 13.35 -13.15 1.66
N ASP A 172 13.53 -14.28 0.96
CA ASP A 172 13.99 -15.53 1.57
C ASP A 172 15.44 -15.42 2.07
N ILE A 173 16.33 -14.79 1.31
CA ILE A 173 17.72 -14.54 1.71
C ILE A 173 17.75 -13.69 2.98
N ILE A 174 17.00 -12.57 3.00
CA ILE A 174 16.89 -11.71 4.17
C ILE A 174 16.36 -12.48 5.38
N ALA A 175 15.34 -13.32 5.18
CA ALA A 175 14.73 -14.10 6.25
C ALA A 175 15.68 -15.16 6.88
N LEU A 176 16.74 -15.53 6.17
CA LEU A 176 17.79 -16.45 6.65
C LEU A 176 18.99 -15.75 7.27
N SER A 177 18.96 -14.41 7.38
CA SER A 177 20.04 -13.66 8.03
C SER A 177 20.22 -14.08 9.48
N ASP A 178 21.46 -14.17 9.95
CA ASP A 178 21.74 -14.29 11.38
C ASP A 178 21.17 -13.08 12.13
N THR A 179 20.41 -13.34 13.19
CA THR A 179 19.77 -12.32 14.00
C THR A 179 20.18 -12.42 15.46
N GLY A 180 20.11 -11.30 16.18
CA GLY A 180 20.42 -11.22 17.59
C GLY A 180 19.81 -9.99 18.26
N PRO A 181 20.00 -9.86 19.60
CA PRO A 181 19.53 -8.69 20.32
C PRO A 181 20.37 -7.47 19.95
N ALA A 182 19.71 -6.32 19.79
CA ALA A 182 20.35 -5.04 19.57
C ALA A 182 19.61 -3.91 20.29
N GLN A 183 20.35 -2.88 20.69
CA GLN A 183 19.75 -1.69 21.29
C GLN A 183 19.20 -0.79 20.20
N ALA A 184 17.97 -0.34 20.37
CA ALA A 184 17.30 0.61 19.48
C ALA A 184 16.89 1.85 20.26
N MET A 185 16.92 3.01 19.60
CA MET A 185 16.38 4.25 20.14
C MET A 185 15.00 4.48 19.50
N THR A 186 13.97 4.28 20.30
CA THR A 186 12.57 4.50 19.88
C THR A 186 12.07 5.88 20.35
N ALA A 187 10.93 6.31 19.81
CA ALA A 187 10.25 7.53 20.26
C ALA A 187 9.88 7.50 21.77
N ARG A 188 9.83 6.29 22.38
CA ARG A 188 9.55 6.07 23.82
C ARG A 188 10.84 5.92 24.64
N GLY A 189 12.01 6.04 24.02
CA GLY A 189 13.32 5.84 24.63
C GLY A 189 14.00 4.53 24.23
N PRO A 190 15.11 4.18 24.91
CA PRO A 190 15.89 2.97 24.59
C PRO A 190 15.05 1.70 24.72
N SER A 191 15.24 0.78 23.79
CA SER A 191 14.58 -0.53 23.77
C SER A 191 15.52 -1.60 23.25
N VAL A 192 15.31 -2.87 23.61
CA VAL A 192 16.07 -4.00 23.09
C VAL A 192 15.19 -4.79 22.13
N PHE A 193 15.62 -4.86 20.86
CA PHE A 193 15.00 -5.70 19.84
C PHE A 193 15.72 -7.04 19.79
N GLN A 194 15.00 -8.15 19.62
CA GLN A 194 15.57 -9.49 19.75
C GLN A 194 16.01 -10.11 18.39
N ASP A 195 15.28 -9.78 17.32
CA ASP A 195 15.40 -10.45 16.02
C ASP A 195 16.01 -9.52 14.97
N VAL A 196 17.05 -8.77 15.35
CA VAL A 196 17.71 -7.80 14.47
C VAL A 196 18.81 -8.49 13.66
N PRO A 197 18.84 -8.35 12.31
CA PRO A 197 19.95 -8.87 11.51
C PRO A 197 21.30 -8.34 11.99
N VAL A 198 22.24 -9.23 12.27
CA VAL A 198 23.62 -8.90 12.72
C VAL A 198 24.32 -8.02 11.67
N LYS A 199 24.13 -8.36 10.40
CA LYS A 199 24.51 -7.49 9.27
C LYS A 199 23.26 -6.73 8.81
N PRO A 200 23.22 -5.39 8.96
CA PRO A 200 22.04 -4.63 8.57
C PRO A 200 21.71 -4.82 7.08
N VAL A 201 20.43 -5.17 6.81
CA VAL A 201 19.87 -5.18 5.45
C VAL A 201 19.19 -3.84 5.22
N VAL A 202 19.81 -3.00 4.41
CA VAL A 202 19.39 -1.61 4.19
C VAL A 202 18.47 -1.51 2.99
N ILE A 203 17.36 -0.78 3.14
CA ILE A 203 16.51 -0.31 2.05
C ILE A 203 17.20 0.93 1.46
N LEU A 204 17.70 0.81 0.24
CA LEU A 204 18.43 1.87 -0.45
C LEU A 204 17.47 2.91 -1.04
N SER A 205 16.35 2.46 -1.57
CA SER A 205 15.27 3.32 -2.07
C SER A 205 13.98 2.53 -2.27
N VAL A 206 12.84 3.25 -2.25
CA VAL A 206 11.55 2.74 -2.72
C VAL A 206 11.00 3.73 -3.74
N SER A 207 10.84 3.30 -4.99
CA SER A 207 10.37 4.16 -6.07
C SER A 207 9.22 3.52 -6.85
N ARG A 208 8.32 4.36 -7.37
CA ARG A 208 7.27 3.89 -8.28
C ARG A 208 7.90 3.43 -9.59
N LEU A 209 7.41 2.31 -10.10
CA LEU A 209 7.68 1.92 -11.48
C LEU A 209 6.77 2.79 -12.35
N SER A 210 7.36 3.68 -13.15
CA SER A 210 6.60 4.44 -14.15
C SER A 210 6.02 3.46 -15.19
N PRO A 211 4.75 3.66 -15.61
CA PRO A 211 4.15 2.88 -16.68
C PRO A 211 4.88 3.03 -18.00
#